data_d1819f178fc2b8c3f51b6587ed45bf05
#
_entry.id   d1819f178fc2b8c3f51b6587ed45bf05
#
_cell.length_a   1.000
_cell.length_b   1.000
_cell.length_c   1.000
_cell.angle_alpha   90.00
_cell.angle_beta   90.00
_cell.angle_gamma   90.00
#
_symmetry.space_group_name_H-M   'P 1'
#
loop_
_entity.id
_entity.type
_entity.pdbx_description
1 polymer ?
#
loop_
_entity_poly.entity_id
_entity_poly.type
_entity_poly.pdbx_seq_one_letter_code
_entity_poly.pdbx_strand_id
1 'polypeptide(L)'
;MKKYVMCAVMGLLGGSMTSNAQEKANLSVSADVVSHYMWRGKDKAGFSVQPKVEASWKGVSLKAYGSAGVEKDDPQELNLGLSYKQGGFNVGVTDYWQTGVDKENRYLYYDTHEGGHQYEANLGFTCKLFSLQAYTMFGGNDFKLNGDRAYSTYIELGVPFKLGGFDWETKVGVTPMESAGRWEVLRRYNRDYGWSDVNTRVYDYGKAFTCCMASLRCTKNLDLGVIRMPVFAEVHANPYLSKTTLLFGLSIVP
;
A
#
# COMPACT_ATOMS: atom_id res chain seq x y z
N MET A 1 -12.73 -5.45 -19.39
CA MET A 1 -11.62 -5.87 -18.53
C MET A 1 -12.00 -6.19 -17.09
N LYS A 2 -13.00 -5.53 -16.46
CA LYS A 2 -13.43 -5.80 -15.06
C LYS A 2 -13.88 -7.26 -14.75
N LYS A 3 -14.34 -8.02 -15.75
CA LYS A 3 -14.81 -9.41 -15.56
C LYS A 3 -13.69 -10.47 -15.48
N TYR A 4 -12.51 -10.17 -15.99
CA TYR A 4 -11.42 -11.16 -16.10
C TYR A 4 -10.47 -11.17 -14.88
N VAL A 5 -10.38 -10.08 -14.14
CA VAL A 5 -9.56 -10.00 -12.92
C VAL A 5 -10.18 -10.85 -11.80
N MET A 6 -11.50 -10.87 -11.68
CA MET A 6 -12.20 -11.64 -10.65
C MET A 6 -12.14 -13.17 -10.91
N CYS A 7 -12.08 -13.61 -12.16
CA CYS A 7 -11.95 -15.04 -12.50
C CYS A 7 -10.53 -15.59 -12.27
N ALA A 8 -9.48 -14.76 -12.41
CA ALA A 8 -8.10 -15.18 -12.17
C ALA A 8 -7.82 -15.46 -10.68
N VAL A 9 -8.47 -14.74 -9.77
CA VAL A 9 -8.31 -14.92 -8.32
C VAL A 9 -8.95 -16.23 -7.84
N MET A 10 -10.07 -16.66 -8.40
CA MET A 10 -10.72 -17.92 -8.03
C MET A 10 -9.97 -19.17 -8.52
N GLY A 11 -9.20 -19.06 -9.61
CA GLY A 11 -8.43 -20.18 -10.17
C GLY A 11 -7.15 -20.53 -9.40
N LEU A 12 -6.62 -19.60 -8.60
CA LEU A 12 -5.36 -19.78 -7.86
C LEU A 12 -5.54 -20.42 -6.47
N LEU A 13 -6.76 -20.50 -5.96
CA LEU A 13 -7.05 -21.03 -4.61
C LEU A 13 -7.05 -22.57 -4.51
N GLY A 14 -6.83 -23.29 -5.62
CA GLY A 14 -7.04 -24.74 -5.72
C GLY A 14 -5.81 -25.64 -5.75
N GLY A 15 -4.60 -25.15 -5.59
CA GLY A 15 -3.39 -25.94 -5.80
C GLY A 15 -2.44 -26.04 -4.62
N SER A 16 -2.62 -27.04 -3.73
CA SER A 16 -1.56 -27.47 -2.81
C SER A 16 -0.58 -28.39 -3.54
N MET A 17 0.59 -27.90 -3.91
CA MET A 17 1.68 -28.74 -4.44
C MET A 17 2.50 -29.32 -3.30
N THR A 18 2.41 -30.64 -3.11
CA THR A 18 3.32 -31.41 -2.25
C THR A 18 4.52 -31.87 -3.06
N SER A 19 5.74 -31.53 -2.68
CA SER A 19 6.95 -32.18 -3.17
C SER A 19 8.05 -32.28 -2.12
N ASN A 20 8.89 -33.28 -2.30
CA ASN A 20 9.83 -33.90 -1.36
C ASN A 20 10.97 -32.99 -0.85
N ALA A 21 11.59 -33.41 0.26
CA ALA A 21 12.60 -32.82 1.12
C ALA A 21 13.87 -32.28 0.42
N GLN A 22 13.74 -31.13 -0.22
CA GLN A 22 14.76 -30.13 -0.47
C GLN A 22 14.21 -28.84 0.11
N GLU A 23 15.02 -27.91 0.62
CA GLU A 23 14.55 -26.64 1.20
C GLU A 23 13.43 -26.04 0.34
N LYS A 24 12.19 -26.21 0.80
CA LYS A 24 11.00 -25.98 -0.03
C LYS A 24 10.80 -24.50 -0.23
N ALA A 25 10.61 -24.09 -1.48
CA ALA A 25 10.02 -22.79 -1.77
C ALA A 25 8.62 -22.74 -1.12
N ASN A 26 8.31 -21.66 -0.44
CA ASN A 26 7.01 -21.42 0.14
C ASN A 26 6.20 -20.52 -0.81
N LEU A 27 4.99 -20.96 -1.16
CA LEU A 27 4.02 -20.16 -1.91
C LEU A 27 2.87 -19.81 -1.00
N SER A 28 2.59 -18.52 -0.84
CA SER A 28 1.42 -18.03 -0.11
C SER A 28 0.51 -17.24 -1.02
N VAL A 29 -0.79 -17.45 -0.86
CA VAL A 29 -1.85 -16.72 -1.55
C VAL A 29 -2.77 -16.16 -0.50
N SER A 30 -3.19 -14.92 -0.63
CA SER A 30 -4.19 -14.30 0.25
C SER A 30 -4.95 -13.21 -0.51
N ALA A 31 -6.07 -12.79 0.05
CA ALA A 31 -6.79 -11.63 -0.45
C ALA A 31 -7.37 -10.87 0.74
N ASP A 32 -7.21 -9.55 0.73
CA ASP A 32 -7.89 -8.66 1.67
C ASP A 32 -9.12 -8.06 1.00
N VAL A 33 -10.20 -7.92 1.77
CA VAL A 33 -11.40 -7.18 1.40
C VAL A 33 -11.54 -6.06 2.42
N VAL A 34 -11.51 -4.81 1.96
CA VAL A 34 -11.47 -3.64 2.85
C VAL A 34 -12.52 -2.60 2.45
N SER A 35 -13.07 -1.90 3.44
CA SER A 35 -14.03 -0.82 3.20
C SER A 35 -13.37 0.43 2.62
N HIS A 36 -12.08 0.63 2.89
CA HIS A 36 -11.25 1.71 2.36
C HIS A 36 -9.84 1.19 2.11
N TYR A 37 -9.26 1.54 0.96
CA TYR A 37 -7.85 1.27 0.67
C TYR A 37 -7.00 2.43 1.19
N MET A 38 -6.43 2.24 2.37
CA MET A 38 -5.50 3.21 2.96
C MET A 38 -4.05 2.87 2.63
N TRP A 39 -3.29 3.85 2.16
CA TRP A 39 -1.86 3.69 1.89
C TRP A 39 -1.08 4.87 2.43
N ARG A 40 -0.27 4.65 3.47
CA ARG A 40 0.59 5.66 4.12
C ARG A 40 -0.16 6.96 4.47
N GLY A 41 -1.33 6.81 5.09
CA GLY A 41 -2.17 7.94 5.49
C GLY A 41 -3.05 8.52 4.38
N LYS A 42 -2.98 8.01 3.15
CA LYS A 42 -3.84 8.42 2.04
C LYS A 42 -4.96 7.42 1.82
N ASP A 43 -6.16 7.91 1.60
CA ASP A 43 -7.29 7.14 1.11
C ASP A 43 -7.17 7.05 -0.43
N LYS A 44 -6.85 5.86 -0.93
CA LYS A 44 -6.60 5.61 -2.35
C LYS A 44 -7.85 5.13 -3.10
N ALA A 45 -8.73 4.40 -2.40
CA ALA A 45 -9.98 3.91 -2.95
C ALA A 45 -10.95 3.57 -1.82
N GLY A 46 -12.24 3.53 -2.13
CA GLY A 46 -13.28 3.01 -1.26
C GLY A 46 -13.19 1.49 -1.09
N PHE A 47 -14.33 0.82 -1.13
CA PHE A 47 -14.37 -0.64 -1.01
C PHE A 47 -13.51 -1.31 -2.09
N SER A 48 -12.56 -2.15 -1.67
CA SER A 48 -11.62 -2.78 -2.60
C SER A 48 -11.26 -4.21 -2.21
N VAL A 49 -10.85 -4.98 -3.22
CA VAL A 49 -10.31 -6.34 -3.09
C VAL A 49 -8.83 -6.32 -3.45
N GLN A 50 -8.02 -6.91 -2.58
CA GLN A 50 -6.56 -6.79 -2.63
C GLN A 50 -5.91 -8.20 -2.63
N PRO A 51 -5.83 -8.88 -3.79
CA PRO A 51 -5.14 -10.16 -3.90
C PRO A 51 -3.63 -10.00 -3.74
N LYS A 52 -3.01 -10.99 -3.10
CA LYS A 52 -1.57 -11.11 -2.91
C LYS A 52 -1.09 -12.52 -3.17
N VAL A 53 -0.01 -12.65 -3.92
CA VAL A 53 0.74 -13.90 -4.12
C VAL A 53 2.18 -13.63 -3.76
N GLU A 54 2.79 -14.51 -2.97
CA GLU A 54 4.18 -14.40 -2.58
C GLU A 54 4.86 -15.77 -2.65
N ALA A 55 5.96 -15.85 -3.40
CA ALA A 55 6.84 -17.01 -3.45
C ALA A 55 8.14 -16.66 -2.72
N SER A 56 8.55 -17.49 -1.75
CA SER A 56 9.76 -17.26 -0.97
C SER A 56 10.66 -18.49 -0.90
N TRP A 57 11.97 -18.25 -0.95
CA TRP A 57 13.00 -19.27 -0.82
C TRP A 57 14.29 -18.68 -0.27
N LYS A 58 14.87 -19.29 0.78
CA LYS A 58 16.14 -18.87 1.41
C LYS A 58 16.22 -17.36 1.73
N GLY A 59 15.11 -16.78 2.20
CA GLY A 59 15.03 -15.37 2.54
C GLY A 59 14.71 -14.44 1.38
N VAL A 60 14.83 -14.90 0.12
CA VAL A 60 14.38 -14.15 -1.06
C VAL A 60 12.88 -14.33 -1.23
N SER A 61 12.15 -13.26 -1.53
CA SER A 61 10.71 -13.30 -1.82
C SER A 61 10.39 -12.50 -3.07
N LEU A 62 9.55 -13.09 -3.92
CA LEU A 62 8.87 -12.41 -5.01
C LEU A 62 7.40 -12.23 -4.63
N LYS A 63 6.89 -11.02 -4.70
CA LYS A 63 5.51 -10.67 -4.35
C LYS A 63 4.81 -10.00 -5.53
N ALA A 64 3.59 -10.45 -5.83
CA ALA A 64 2.63 -9.73 -6.65
C ALA A 64 1.45 -9.34 -5.75
N TYR A 65 1.09 -8.07 -5.77
CA TYR A 65 -0.04 -7.51 -5.04
C TYR A 65 -0.90 -6.70 -6.01
N GLY A 66 -2.20 -6.88 -5.94
CA GLY A 66 -3.17 -6.09 -6.69
C GLY A 66 -4.11 -5.34 -5.75
N SER A 67 -4.68 -4.26 -6.22
CA SER A 67 -5.82 -3.60 -5.60
C SER A 67 -6.83 -3.21 -6.67
N ALA A 68 -8.09 -3.57 -6.46
CA ALA A 68 -9.19 -3.21 -7.35
C ALA A 68 -10.32 -2.60 -6.53
N GLY A 69 -10.52 -1.30 -6.65
CA GLY A 69 -11.66 -0.61 -6.10
C GLY A 69 -12.94 -0.94 -6.86
N VAL A 70 -14.07 -0.84 -6.19
CA VAL A 70 -15.39 -1.19 -6.75
C VAL A 70 -16.03 0.00 -7.45
N GLU A 71 -15.73 1.22 -7.03
CA GLU A 71 -16.25 2.42 -7.65
C GLU A 71 -15.66 2.64 -9.04
N LYS A 72 -16.39 3.34 -9.90
CA LYS A 72 -16.04 3.49 -11.31
C LYS A 72 -14.68 4.16 -11.52
N ASP A 73 -14.37 5.13 -10.68
CA ASP A 73 -13.18 5.99 -10.79
C ASP A 73 -12.05 5.58 -9.84
N ASP A 74 -12.25 4.49 -9.08
CA ASP A 74 -11.21 3.94 -8.22
C ASP A 74 -10.02 3.44 -9.04
N PRO A 75 -8.78 3.75 -8.63
CA PRO A 75 -7.60 3.24 -9.29
C PRO A 75 -7.49 1.73 -9.10
N GLN A 76 -6.91 1.07 -10.09
CA GLN A 76 -6.46 -0.31 -10.00
C GLN A 76 -4.94 -0.31 -9.88
N GLU A 77 -4.40 -1.18 -9.05
CA GLU A 77 -2.96 -1.29 -8.84
C GLU A 77 -2.48 -2.72 -9.08
N LEU A 78 -1.25 -2.81 -9.60
CA LEU A 78 -0.46 -4.03 -9.65
C LEU A 78 0.96 -3.69 -9.19
N ASN A 79 1.39 -4.29 -8.08
CA ASN A 79 2.68 -4.02 -7.49
C ASN A 79 3.50 -5.31 -7.50
N LEU A 80 4.72 -5.24 -8.05
CA LEU A 80 5.64 -6.35 -8.12
C LEU A 80 6.86 -6.06 -7.23
N GLY A 81 7.12 -6.92 -6.25
CA GLY A 81 8.20 -6.75 -5.29
C GLY A 81 9.20 -7.89 -5.30
N LEU A 82 10.48 -7.55 -5.17
CA LEU A 82 11.57 -8.46 -4.86
C LEU A 82 12.19 -8.04 -3.54
N SER A 83 12.34 -8.95 -2.60
CA SER A 83 12.93 -8.65 -1.30
C SER A 83 13.81 -9.78 -0.79
N TYR A 84 14.71 -9.44 0.14
CA TYR A 84 15.52 -10.38 0.90
C TYR A 84 15.38 -10.09 2.39
N LYS A 85 15.19 -11.13 3.19
CA LYS A 85 15.04 -11.04 4.65
C LYS A 85 15.99 -12.00 5.35
N GLN A 86 16.73 -11.49 6.35
CA GLN A 86 17.61 -12.27 7.20
C GLN A 86 17.68 -11.67 8.62
N GLY A 87 17.48 -12.46 9.63
CA GLY A 87 17.71 -12.08 11.04
C GLY A 87 16.90 -10.85 11.52
N GLY A 88 15.72 -10.61 10.94
CA GLY A 88 14.89 -9.44 11.24
C GLY A 88 15.11 -8.28 10.27
N PHE A 89 16.26 -8.17 9.61
CA PHE A 89 16.50 -7.18 8.54
C PHE A 89 15.83 -7.60 7.25
N ASN A 90 15.32 -6.63 6.52
CA ASN A 90 14.81 -6.80 5.17
C ASN A 90 15.26 -5.66 4.27
N VAL A 91 15.51 -5.98 3.01
CA VAL A 91 15.77 -5.04 1.94
C VAL A 91 14.97 -5.48 0.72
N GLY A 92 14.51 -4.53 -0.08
CA GLY A 92 13.75 -4.90 -1.27
C GLY A 92 13.56 -3.73 -2.23
N VAL A 93 12.98 -4.07 -3.37
CA VAL A 93 12.53 -3.11 -4.39
C VAL A 93 11.11 -3.47 -4.80
N THR A 94 10.31 -2.47 -5.10
CA THR A 94 8.93 -2.65 -5.56
C THR A 94 8.66 -1.75 -6.75
N ASP A 95 8.08 -2.31 -7.79
CA ASP A 95 7.45 -1.60 -8.89
C ASP A 95 5.96 -1.45 -8.57
N TYR A 96 5.51 -0.23 -8.40
CA TYR A 96 4.11 0.14 -8.25
C TYR A 96 3.57 0.61 -9.59
N TRP A 97 2.52 0.00 -10.07
CA TRP A 97 1.78 0.46 -11.23
C TRP A 97 0.32 0.72 -10.86
N GLN A 98 -0.21 1.85 -11.31
CA GLN A 98 -1.61 2.19 -11.09
C GLN A 98 -2.28 2.78 -12.34
N THR A 99 -3.59 2.55 -12.48
CA THR A 99 -4.41 3.19 -13.51
C THR A 99 -4.68 4.65 -13.15
N GLY A 100 -5.01 5.45 -14.17
CA GLY A 100 -5.37 6.88 -14.00
C GLY A 100 -4.18 7.84 -14.09
N VAL A 101 -2.94 7.35 -14.16
CA VAL A 101 -1.74 8.15 -14.42
C VAL A 101 -1.50 8.27 -15.91
N ASP A 102 -1.31 7.15 -16.59
CA ASP A 102 -1.33 7.08 -18.05
C ASP A 102 -2.78 7.05 -18.56
N LYS A 103 -3.14 7.93 -19.51
CA LYS A 103 -4.49 8.05 -20.08
C LYS A 103 -5.03 6.75 -20.68
N GLU A 104 -4.16 5.90 -21.19
CA GLU A 104 -4.50 4.61 -21.80
C GLU A 104 -4.37 3.44 -20.82
N ASN A 105 -3.88 3.66 -19.61
CA ASN A 105 -3.65 2.65 -18.57
C ASN A 105 -2.80 1.47 -19.07
N ARG A 106 -1.71 1.77 -19.80
CA ARG A 106 -0.82 0.77 -20.37
C ARG A 106 0.18 0.26 -19.34
N TYR A 107 0.10 -1.00 -18.98
CA TYR A 107 1.05 -1.61 -18.05
C TYR A 107 2.49 -1.60 -18.58
N LEU A 108 2.73 -1.82 -19.87
CA LEU A 108 4.07 -1.86 -20.47
C LEU A 108 4.57 -0.48 -20.95
N TYR A 109 4.06 0.61 -20.38
CA TYR A 109 4.49 1.97 -20.69
C TYR A 109 5.30 2.55 -19.53
N TYR A 110 6.62 2.53 -19.69
CA TYR A 110 7.59 2.88 -18.64
C TYR A 110 8.13 4.32 -18.74
N ASP A 111 7.35 5.24 -19.30
CA ASP A 111 7.72 6.65 -19.29
C ASP A 111 7.78 7.18 -17.85
N THR A 112 8.82 7.97 -17.55
CA THR A 112 9.09 8.44 -16.18
C THR A 112 8.17 9.56 -15.71
N HIS A 113 7.51 10.28 -16.63
CA HIS A 113 6.63 11.40 -16.31
C HIS A 113 5.15 11.07 -16.55
N GLU A 114 4.87 10.31 -17.62
CA GLU A 114 3.52 10.00 -18.06
C GLU A 114 3.09 8.56 -17.75
N GLY A 115 4.06 7.67 -17.46
CA GLY A 115 3.79 6.28 -17.14
C GLY A 115 3.21 6.09 -15.73
N GLY A 116 2.46 5.01 -15.56
CA GLY A 116 1.85 4.63 -14.28
C GLY A 116 2.81 3.97 -13.29
N HIS A 117 4.10 3.81 -13.62
CA HIS A 117 5.08 3.12 -12.79
C HIS A 117 5.81 4.04 -11.82
N GLN A 118 6.02 3.54 -10.59
CA GLN A 118 6.88 4.12 -9.58
C GLN A 118 7.77 3.02 -8.96
N TYR A 119 9.06 3.28 -8.81
CA TYR A 119 10.01 2.33 -8.27
C TYR A 119 10.49 2.77 -6.90
N GLU A 120 10.36 1.87 -5.92
CA GLU A 120 10.72 2.12 -4.54
C GLU A 120 11.73 1.10 -4.03
N ALA A 121 12.74 1.57 -3.31
CA ALA A 121 13.61 0.76 -2.49
C ALA A 121 13.17 0.81 -1.03
N ASN A 122 13.29 -0.30 -0.32
CA ASN A 122 13.01 -0.36 1.10
C ASN A 122 14.13 -1.04 1.88
N LEU A 123 14.28 -0.59 3.12
CA LEU A 123 15.14 -1.18 4.14
C LEU A 123 14.38 -1.20 5.45
N GLY A 124 14.46 -2.29 6.20
CA GLY A 124 13.76 -2.37 7.46
C GLY A 124 14.34 -3.36 8.44
N PHE A 125 13.86 -3.23 9.66
CA PHE A 125 14.13 -4.16 10.75
C PHE A 125 12.83 -4.46 11.51
N THR A 126 12.60 -5.74 11.78
CA THR A 126 11.43 -6.21 12.52
C THR A 126 11.87 -7.18 13.62
N CYS A 127 11.41 -6.94 14.82
CA CYS A 127 11.56 -7.85 15.96
C CYS A 127 10.20 -8.07 16.65
N LYS A 128 10.19 -8.76 17.79
CA LYS A 128 8.94 -9.02 18.52
C LYS A 128 8.31 -7.77 19.13
N LEU A 129 9.09 -6.70 19.35
CA LEU A 129 8.65 -5.49 20.04
C LEU A 129 8.20 -4.39 19.06
N PHE A 130 8.85 -4.30 17.90
CA PHE A 130 8.57 -3.26 16.92
C PHE A 130 9.02 -3.66 15.52
N SER A 131 8.52 -2.91 14.53
CA SER A 131 9.03 -2.87 13.16
C SER A 131 9.40 -1.43 12.80
N LEU A 132 10.57 -1.24 12.18
CA LEU A 132 11.01 0.03 11.62
C LEU A 132 11.30 -0.18 10.14
N GLN A 133 10.63 0.58 9.28
CA GLN A 133 10.74 0.45 7.83
C GLN A 133 11.00 1.82 7.22
N ALA A 134 11.92 1.89 6.27
CA ALA A 134 12.19 3.06 5.45
C ALA A 134 12.00 2.72 3.98
N TYR A 135 11.36 3.61 3.26
CA TYR A 135 11.01 3.47 1.86
C TYR A 135 11.41 4.73 1.12
N THR A 136 12.01 4.59 -0.07
CA THR A 136 12.41 5.75 -0.88
C THR A 136 12.10 5.47 -2.34
N MET A 137 11.33 6.34 -2.97
CA MET A 137 11.12 6.31 -4.41
C MET A 137 12.41 6.70 -5.12
N PHE A 138 12.84 5.91 -6.11
CA PHE A 138 14.05 6.18 -6.87
C PHE A 138 13.82 6.28 -8.38
N GLY A 139 12.61 5.98 -8.85
CA GLY A 139 12.26 5.99 -10.26
C GLY A 139 10.78 6.17 -10.54
N GLY A 140 10.42 6.35 -11.80
CA GLY A 140 9.04 6.59 -12.22
C GLY A 140 8.56 8.01 -11.93
N ASN A 141 7.26 8.19 -11.77
CA ASN A 141 6.61 9.49 -11.57
C ASN A 141 6.73 9.96 -10.12
N ASP A 142 7.92 10.44 -9.73
CA ASP A 142 8.22 10.97 -8.39
C ASP A 142 9.03 12.27 -8.52
N PHE A 143 8.34 13.40 -8.74
CA PHE A 143 8.94 14.70 -9.00
C PHE A 143 8.44 15.78 -8.05
N LYS A 144 9.31 16.71 -7.69
CA LYS A 144 8.97 17.95 -7.00
C LYS A 144 8.27 18.92 -7.94
N LEU A 145 7.67 19.96 -7.37
CA LEU A 145 6.98 21.01 -8.15
C LEU A 145 7.90 21.78 -9.10
N ASN A 146 9.22 21.77 -8.88
CA ASN A 146 10.22 22.40 -9.74
C ASN A 146 10.72 21.47 -10.87
N GLY A 147 10.22 20.22 -10.92
CA GLY A 147 10.60 19.23 -11.92
C GLY A 147 11.79 18.33 -11.51
N ASP A 148 12.44 18.59 -10.37
CA ASP A 148 13.50 17.73 -9.88
C ASP A 148 12.92 16.42 -9.33
N ARG A 149 13.71 15.33 -9.36
CA ARG A 149 13.32 14.08 -8.71
C ARG A 149 13.19 14.29 -7.20
N ALA A 150 12.08 13.84 -6.64
CA ALA A 150 11.75 14.09 -5.23
C ALA A 150 12.46 13.12 -4.28
N TYR A 151 12.71 11.88 -4.71
CA TYR A 151 13.16 10.79 -3.83
C TYR A 151 12.26 10.69 -2.60
N SER A 152 10.94 10.71 -2.82
CA SER A 152 9.93 10.69 -1.76
C SER A 152 10.22 9.57 -0.78
N THR A 153 10.52 9.94 0.45
CA THR A 153 10.94 9.01 1.51
C THR A 153 9.85 8.95 2.58
N TYR A 154 9.53 7.72 3.00
CA TYR A 154 8.58 7.44 4.07
C TYR A 154 9.21 6.48 5.08
N ILE A 155 9.10 6.80 6.35
CA ILE A 155 9.59 5.97 7.46
C ILE A 155 8.41 5.62 8.35
N GLU A 156 8.29 4.34 8.69
CA GLU A 156 7.20 3.81 9.51
C GLU A 156 7.75 3.05 10.71
N LEU A 157 7.22 3.36 11.88
CA LEU A 157 7.40 2.60 13.11
C LEU A 157 6.08 1.89 13.43
N GLY A 158 6.11 0.57 13.57
CA GLY A 158 4.98 -0.27 14.00
C GLY A 158 5.27 -0.93 15.34
N VAL A 159 4.26 -0.99 16.21
CA VAL A 159 4.35 -1.65 17.51
C VAL A 159 3.17 -2.60 17.66
N PRO A 160 3.39 -3.93 17.60
CA PRO A 160 2.36 -4.93 17.85
C PRO A 160 2.20 -5.18 19.35
N PHE A 161 0.97 -5.44 19.79
CA PHE A 161 0.67 -5.86 21.17
C PHE A 161 -0.60 -6.70 21.22
N LYS A 162 -0.84 -7.35 22.36
CA LYS A 162 -2.06 -8.15 22.59
C LYS A 162 -2.85 -7.57 23.75
N LEU A 163 -4.14 -7.39 23.55
CA LEU A 163 -5.05 -6.87 24.58
C LEU A 163 -6.45 -7.47 24.38
N GLY A 164 -7.06 -7.98 25.45
CA GLY A 164 -8.45 -8.45 25.45
C GLY A 164 -8.72 -9.61 24.49
N GLY A 165 -7.71 -10.44 24.17
CA GLY A 165 -7.86 -11.57 23.23
C GLY A 165 -7.87 -11.16 21.76
N PHE A 166 -7.42 -9.94 21.46
CA PHE A 166 -7.22 -9.39 20.13
C PHE A 166 -5.74 -9.10 19.90
N ASP A 167 -5.34 -9.15 18.63
CA ASP A 167 -4.05 -8.68 18.17
C ASP A 167 -4.18 -7.21 17.77
N TRP A 168 -3.35 -6.36 18.35
CA TRP A 168 -3.33 -4.93 18.10
C TRP A 168 -2.02 -4.52 17.44
N GLU A 169 -2.08 -3.52 16.59
CA GLU A 169 -0.90 -2.86 16.03
C GLU A 169 -1.15 -1.36 15.94
N THR A 170 -0.21 -0.58 16.47
CA THR A 170 -0.16 0.86 16.22
C THR A 170 0.98 1.18 15.27
N LYS A 171 0.77 2.14 14.37
CA LYS A 171 1.79 2.61 13.44
C LYS A 171 1.84 4.11 13.41
N VAL A 172 3.05 4.63 13.22
CA VAL A 172 3.31 6.05 12.94
C VAL A 172 4.21 6.14 11.73
N GLY A 173 3.82 6.97 10.77
CA GLY A 173 4.55 7.21 9.54
C GLY A 173 4.92 8.68 9.35
N VAL A 174 6.16 8.90 8.97
CA VAL A 174 6.69 10.25 8.73
C VAL A 174 7.41 10.33 7.39
N THR A 175 7.41 11.51 6.78
CA THR A 175 8.37 11.86 5.73
C THR A 175 9.44 12.78 6.32
N PRO A 176 10.75 12.50 6.10
CA PRO A 176 11.82 13.33 6.63
C PRO A 176 12.09 14.59 5.80
N MET A 177 11.64 14.62 4.54
CA MET A 177 11.93 15.68 3.57
C MET A 177 10.76 15.93 2.63
N GLU A 178 10.92 16.90 1.73
CA GLU A 178 9.93 17.19 0.68
C GLU A 178 9.69 15.96 -0.20
N SER A 179 8.45 15.57 -0.30
CA SER A 179 7.99 14.49 -1.19
C SER A 179 7.59 15.03 -2.56
N ALA A 180 7.27 14.14 -3.48
CA ALA A 180 6.67 14.49 -4.76
C ALA A 180 5.47 15.41 -4.57
N GLY A 181 5.31 16.34 -5.49
CA GLY A 181 4.25 17.34 -5.43
C GLY A 181 3.66 17.62 -6.82
N ARG A 182 2.41 18.05 -6.83
CA ARG A 182 1.70 18.43 -8.03
C ARG A 182 0.84 19.66 -7.80
N TRP A 183 0.52 20.35 -8.87
CA TRP A 183 -0.47 21.41 -8.85
C TRP A 183 -1.86 20.79 -9.04
N GLU A 184 -2.78 21.11 -8.16
CA GLU A 184 -4.19 20.75 -8.29
C GLU A 184 -5.05 22.01 -8.33
N VAL A 185 -6.08 22.00 -9.17
CA VAL A 185 -7.10 23.03 -9.19
C VAL A 185 -8.18 22.65 -8.20
N LEU A 186 -8.25 23.37 -7.09
CA LEU A 186 -9.28 23.17 -6.08
C LEU A 186 -10.35 24.24 -6.19
N ARG A 187 -11.60 23.83 -6.28
CA ARG A 187 -12.74 24.75 -6.24
C ARG A 187 -12.99 25.19 -4.80
N ARG A 188 -12.81 26.47 -4.53
CA ARG A 188 -13.02 27.06 -3.20
C ARG A 188 -14.19 28.04 -3.23
N TYR A 189 -15.00 28.01 -2.17
CA TYR A 189 -16.03 29.01 -1.93
C TYR A 189 -15.47 30.16 -1.11
N ASN A 190 -15.60 31.37 -1.64
CA ASN A 190 -15.34 32.61 -0.91
C ASN A 190 -16.68 33.30 -0.67
N ARG A 191 -16.91 33.80 0.54
CA ARG A 191 -18.20 34.42 0.92
C ARG A 191 -18.52 35.66 0.09
N ASP A 192 -17.49 36.43 -0.31
CA ASP A 192 -17.65 37.71 -1.02
C ASP A 192 -17.65 37.56 -2.55
N TYR A 193 -16.99 36.49 -3.06
CA TYR A 193 -16.78 36.31 -4.51
C TYR A 193 -17.38 34.98 -5.04
N GLY A 194 -18.03 34.19 -4.19
CA GLY A 194 -18.61 32.91 -4.58
C GLY A 194 -17.55 31.81 -4.81
N TRP A 195 -17.85 30.86 -5.70
CA TRP A 195 -16.96 29.76 -6.06
C TRP A 195 -15.85 30.21 -7.02
N SER A 196 -14.61 29.90 -6.71
CA SER A 196 -13.46 30.13 -7.57
C SER A 196 -12.53 28.93 -7.60
N ASP A 197 -11.85 28.74 -8.74
CA ASP A 197 -10.82 27.73 -8.91
C ASP A 197 -9.48 28.29 -8.43
N VAL A 198 -8.81 27.56 -7.54
CA VAL A 198 -7.54 27.98 -6.94
C VAL A 198 -6.50 26.91 -7.20
N ASN A 199 -5.40 27.27 -7.86
CA ASN A 199 -4.23 26.41 -7.99
C ASN A 199 -3.61 26.18 -6.61
N THR A 200 -3.57 24.94 -6.19
CA THR A 200 -3.05 24.54 -4.87
C THR A 200 -1.91 23.55 -5.04
N ARG A 201 -0.87 23.72 -4.23
CA ARG A 201 0.25 22.76 -4.16
C ARG A 201 -0.17 21.60 -3.29
N VAL A 202 -0.08 20.40 -3.82
CA VAL A 202 -0.35 19.15 -3.09
C VAL A 202 0.91 18.30 -3.08
N TYR A 203 1.30 17.83 -1.92
CA TYR A 203 2.45 16.96 -1.73
C TYR A 203 1.99 15.57 -1.34
N ASP A 204 2.74 14.56 -1.75
CA ASP A 204 2.38 13.17 -1.47
C ASP A 204 2.40 12.85 0.01
N TYR A 205 3.43 13.26 0.73
CA TYR A 205 3.53 13.05 2.17
C TYR A 205 3.73 14.34 2.96
N GLY A 206 4.25 15.40 2.34
CA GLY A 206 4.51 16.69 2.96
C GLY A 206 5.64 17.45 2.29
N LYS A 207 5.75 18.75 2.64
CA LYS A 207 6.75 19.67 2.10
C LYS A 207 8.10 19.60 2.83
N ALA A 208 8.11 19.09 4.07
CA ALA A 208 9.28 18.98 4.95
C ALA A 208 9.06 17.81 5.89
N PHE A 209 9.82 17.71 6.98
CA PHE A 209 9.53 16.70 8.00
C PHE A 209 8.06 16.78 8.43
N THR A 210 7.33 15.70 8.22
CA THR A 210 5.88 15.68 8.42
C THR A 210 5.45 14.31 8.95
N CYS A 211 4.63 14.31 10.02
CA CYS A 211 3.87 13.12 10.41
C CYS A 211 2.66 13.01 9.47
N CYS A 212 2.69 12.05 8.59
CA CYS A 212 1.66 11.87 7.55
C CYS A 212 0.74 10.67 7.82
N MET A 213 1.04 9.86 8.85
CA MET A 213 0.22 8.70 9.18
C MET A 213 0.33 8.35 10.67
N ALA A 214 -0.80 8.07 11.29
CA ALA A 214 -0.91 7.35 12.56
C ALA A 214 -2.09 6.38 12.44
N SER A 215 -1.91 5.13 12.87
CA SER A 215 -3.01 4.16 12.86
C SER A 215 -3.03 3.28 14.09
N LEU A 216 -4.23 2.75 14.37
CA LEU A 216 -4.46 1.73 15.38
C LEU A 216 -5.38 0.67 14.78
N ARG A 217 -4.84 -0.53 14.62
CA ARG A 217 -5.57 -1.71 14.12
C ARG A 217 -5.85 -2.70 15.23
N CYS A 218 -7.06 -3.23 15.25
CA CYS A 218 -7.50 -4.34 16.09
C CYS A 218 -7.88 -5.50 15.20
N THR A 219 -7.31 -6.67 15.42
CA THR A 219 -7.54 -7.88 14.61
C THR A 219 -8.02 -9.03 15.47
N LYS A 220 -9.04 -9.75 14.99
CA LYS A 220 -9.47 -11.03 15.53
C LYS A 220 -9.26 -12.12 14.49
N ASN A 221 -8.45 -13.12 14.83
CA ASN A 221 -8.23 -14.26 13.96
C ASN A 221 -9.39 -15.25 14.12
N LEU A 222 -10.10 -15.52 13.03
CA LEU A 222 -11.12 -16.55 12.92
C LEU A 222 -10.51 -17.73 12.19
N ASP A 223 -10.56 -18.91 12.81
CA ASP A 223 -10.14 -20.17 12.21
C ASP A 223 -11.37 -20.97 11.79
N LEU A 224 -11.53 -21.15 10.48
CA LEU A 224 -12.65 -21.88 9.87
C LEU A 224 -12.20 -23.26 9.36
N GLY A 225 -11.10 -23.79 9.90
CA GLY A 225 -10.52 -25.08 9.54
C GLY A 225 -9.54 -24.96 8.38
N VAL A 226 -10.03 -25.02 7.15
CA VAL A 226 -9.18 -24.93 5.93
C VAL A 226 -8.83 -23.50 5.54
N ILE A 227 -9.51 -22.52 6.09
CA ILE A 227 -9.32 -21.10 5.81
C ILE A 227 -9.14 -20.36 7.13
N ARG A 228 -8.10 -19.55 7.23
CA ARG A 228 -7.96 -18.53 8.27
C ARG A 228 -8.50 -17.22 7.75
N MET A 229 -9.34 -16.57 8.56
CA MET A 229 -10.00 -15.34 8.19
C MET A 229 -9.82 -14.28 9.30
N PRO A 230 -8.66 -13.61 9.36
CA PRO A 230 -8.50 -12.43 10.21
C PRO A 230 -9.51 -11.35 9.83
N VAL A 231 -10.32 -10.90 10.80
CA VAL A 231 -11.19 -9.72 10.64
C VAL A 231 -10.61 -8.57 11.46
N PHE A 232 -10.66 -7.36 10.91
CA PHE A 232 -10.04 -6.22 11.57
C PHE A 232 -10.83 -4.93 11.42
N ALA A 233 -10.62 -4.04 12.38
CA ALA A 233 -11.00 -2.64 12.31
C ALA A 233 -9.74 -1.80 12.51
N GLU A 234 -9.63 -0.68 11.80
CA GLU A 234 -8.49 0.23 11.90
C GLU A 234 -8.95 1.68 11.85
N VAL A 235 -8.46 2.48 12.78
CA VAL A 235 -8.52 3.93 12.70
C VAL A 235 -7.23 4.41 12.05
N HIS A 236 -7.37 5.19 11.00
CA HIS A 236 -6.26 5.76 10.24
C HIS A 236 -6.36 7.28 10.27
N ALA A 237 -5.35 7.95 10.77
CA ALA A 237 -5.26 9.40 10.81
C ALA A 237 -4.10 9.89 9.94
N ASN A 238 -4.34 10.94 9.18
CA ASN A 238 -3.31 11.71 8.50
C ASN A 238 -3.27 13.11 9.11
N PRO A 239 -2.34 13.40 10.04
CA PRO A 239 -2.24 14.71 10.68
C PRO A 239 -1.97 15.85 9.70
N TYR A 240 -1.19 15.58 8.65
CA TYR A 240 -0.86 16.56 7.62
C TYR A 240 -2.09 17.02 6.81
N LEU A 241 -2.98 16.09 6.47
CA LEU A 241 -4.22 16.38 5.75
C LEU A 241 -5.40 16.69 6.67
N SER A 242 -5.21 16.57 8.00
CA SER A 242 -6.28 16.69 9.00
C SER A 242 -7.47 15.76 8.71
N LYS A 243 -7.17 14.52 8.28
CA LYS A 243 -8.18 13.51 7.94
C LYS A 243 -8.06 12.31 8.86
N THR A 244 -9.21 11.74 9.21
CA THR A 244 -9.30 10.48 9.95
C THR A 244 -10.32 9.58 9.26
N THR A 245 -9.95 8.33 9.03
CA THR A 245 -10.78 7.30 8.39
C THR A 245 -10.88 6.09 9.30
N LEU A 246 -12.07 5.58 9.49
CA LEU A 246 -12.31 4.28 10.11
C LEU A 246 -12.56 3.27 8.99
N LEU A 247 -11.79 2.20 8.98
CA LEU A 247 -11.93 1.14 8.01
C LEU A 247 -12.17 -0.21 8.68
N PHE A 248 -12.79 -1.10 7.96
CA PHE A 248 -13.01 -2.49 8.32
C PHE A 248 -12.51 -3.38 7.20
N GLY A 249 -12.05 -4.55 7.55
CA GLY A 249 -11.60 -5.50 6.55
C GLY A 249 -11.53 -6.92 7.08
N LEU A 250 -11.36 -7.82 6.15
CA LEU A 250 -11.06 -9.23 6.41
C LEU A 250 -10.00 -9.72 5.43
N SER A 251 -9.21 -10.69 5.87
CA SER A 251 -8.24 -11.39 5.03
C SER A 251 -8.70 -12.83 4.83
N ILE A 252 -8.56 -13.33 3.61
CA ILE A 252 -8.77 -14.74 3.28
C ILE A 252 -7.39 -15.36 3.09
N VAL A 253 -7.04 -16.32 3.93
CA VAL A 253 -5.76 -17.02 3.91
C VAL A 253 -6.03 -18.51 3.89
N PRO A 254 -5.83 -19.17 2.73
CA PRO A 254 -6.00 -20.64 2.58
C PRO A 254 -5.02 -21.45 3.41
#